data_cd553372558da19c666b92806f2f8ebd
#
_entry.id   cd553372558da19c666b92806f2f8ebd
#
_cell.length_a   1.000
_cell.length_b   1.000
_cell.length_c   1.000
_cell.angle_alpha   90.00
_cell.angle_beta   90.00
_cell.angle_gamma   90.00
#
_symmetry.space_group_name_H-M   'P 1'
#
loop_
_entity.id
_entity.type
_entity.pdbx_description
1 polymer ?
#
loop_
_entity_poly.entity_id
_entity_poly.type
_entity_poly.pdbx_seq_one_letter_code
_entity_poly.pdbx_strand_id
1 'polypeptide(L)'
;KKYPEDKAIRPVKAVDEKGALSDEFKTMLLKQKEWYEGVRKEFRIQPVPSYYLEKILGRPYAQILSFQNDPEFIIELTIPNEQFEKGLFDNFEKAEHLVFDYASLLNLSKMNLLGHLDRLAKKIYISETLFDKIQSELLTFEQEDLRRLWNFLRSSKEIKIEETFKSLLRGEKIDELFDEWLIDSMKLAKDKIAVFVVDDLRLLRFLLSEDIKGCNTHIILKAMRTKEWIDDKMYSLSIGDLAERFYTFLPFSGDDLFQIVMEDKSKITLRSYHLINQLFLPGSIADSFTKVFVKFIDLLWKTGSLPEDKVKWLSF
;
A
#
# COMPACT_ATOMS: atom_id res chain seq x y z
N LYS A 1 19.96 -13.05 17.64
CA LYS A 1 21.20 -12.56 18.31
C LYS A 1 20.78 -12.09 19.69
N LYS A 2 21.32 -12.75 20.76
CA LYS A 2 21.21 -12.26 22.13
C LYS A 2 21.76 -10.84 22.16
N TYR A 3 20.99 -9.91 22.70
CA TYR A 3 21.49 -8.57 23.02
C TYR A 3 22.66 -8.75 23.98
N PRO A 4 23.80 -8.12 23.77
CA PRO A 4 24.88 -8.17 24.72
C PRO A 4 24.36 -7.63 26.07
N GLU A 5 24.51 -8.43 27.12
CA GLU A 5 23.93 -8.25 28.46
C GLU A 5 24.40 -6.94 29.16
N ASP A 6 25.28 -6.15 28.55
CA ASP A 6 25.93 -4.99 29.18
C ASP A 6 25.51 -3.60 28.70
N LYS A 7 24.45 -3.48 27.93
CA LYS A 7 23.89 -2.14 27.62
C LYS A 7 22.69 -1.86 28.49
N ALA A 8 22.94 -1.54 29.76
CA ALA A 8 21.95 -0.92 30.61
C ALA A 8 21.26 0.23 29.85
N ILE A 9 19.92 0.18 29.77
CA ILE A 9 19.11 1.29 29.27
C ILE A 9 19.44 2.49 30.19
N ARG A 10 20.27 3.40 29.71
CA ARG A 10 20.57 4.63 30.47
C ARG A 10 19.46 5.63 30.21
N PRO A 11 18.80 6.15 31.24
CA PRO A 11 17.83 7.21 31.05
C PRO A 11 18.56 8.45 30.48
N VAL A 12 18.18 8.84 29.27
CA VAL A 12 18.66 10.08 28.66
C VAL A 12 17.75 11.21 29.12
N LYS A 13 18.31 12.23 29.76
CA LYS A 13 17.53 13.43 30.09
C LYS A 13 17.23 14.19 28.81
N ALA A 14 15.96 14.30 28.45
CA ALA A 14 15.52 14.96 27.21
C ALA A 14 15.81 16.46 27.23
N VAL A 15 15.74 17.09 28.42
CA VAL A 15 15.96 18.52 28.60
C VAL A 15 17.04 18.76 29.67
N ASP A 16 17.83 19.81 29.47
CA ASP A 16 18.81 20.31 30.46
C ASP A 16 18.14 21.11 31.58
N GLU A 17 18.96 21.62 32.51
CA GLU A 17 18.46 22.42 33.63
C GLU A 17 17.85 23.77 33.24
N LYS A 18 18.07 24.22 32.01
CA LYS A 18 17.53 25.46 31.43
C LYS A 18 16.28 25.22 30.57
N GLY A 19 15.77 23.95 30.47
CA GLY A 19 14.63 23.58 29.68
C GLY A 19 14.92 23.43 28.17
N ALA A 20 16.20 23.49 27.77
CA ALA A 20 16.62 23.22 26.39
C ALA A 20 16.88 21.69 26.17
N LEU A 21 16.80 21.22 24.94
CA LEU A 21 17.18 19.84 24.63
C LEU A 21 18.64 19.59 25.04
N SER A 22 18.85 18.53 25.81
CA SER A 22 20.21 18.14 26.22
C SER A 22 21.05 17.74 25.00
N ASP A 23 22.37 17.92 25.06
CA ASP A 23 23.28 17.60 23.96
C ASP A 23 23.33 16.08 23.70
N GLU A 24 23.14 15.27 24.74
CA GLU A 24 23.05 13.83 24.63
C GLU A 24 21.79 13.44 23.82
N PHE A 25 20.65 14.06 24.11
CA PHE A 25 19.40 13.83 23.39
C PHE A 25 19.46 14.33 21.94
N LYS A 26 20.07 15.51 21.70
CA LYS A 26 20.33 16.01 20.34
C LYS A 26 21.18 15.04 19.53
N THR A 27 22.27 14.53 20.15
CA THR A 27 23.15 13.54 19.49
C THR A 27 22.41 12.27 19.16
N MET A 28 21.53 11.80 20.04
CA MET A 28 20.69 10.62 19.78
C MET A 28 19.73 10.86 18.60
N LEU A 29 19.07 12.03 18.56
CA LEU A 29 18.17 12.40 17.46
C LEU A 29 18.92 12.50 16.12
N LEU A 30 20.12 13.09 16.10
CA LEU A 30 20.96 13.17 14.91
C LEU A 30 21.34 11.78 14.40
N LYS A 31 21.80 10.90 15.28
CA LYS A 31 22.12 9.50 14.92
C LYS A 31 20.89 8.75 14.39
N GLN A 32 19.73 8.96 15.01
CA GLN A 32 18.48 8.36 14.53
C GLN A 32 18.09 8.90 13.14
N LYS A 33 18.27 10.19 12.91
CA LYS A 33 18.04 10.82 11.61
C LYS A 33 18.98 10.26 10.55
N GLU A 34 20.30 10.22 10.82
CA GLU A 34 21.30 9.66 9.90
C GLU A 34 21.02 8.19 9.55
N TRP A 35 20.64 7.39 10.57
CA TRP A 35 20.27 6.00 10.35
C TRP A 35 19.02 5.89 9.48
N TYR A 36 17.98 6.70 9.74
CA TYR A 36 16.76 6.72 8.95
C TYR A 36 17.01 7.14 7.49
N GLU A 37 17.83 8.15 7.26
CA GLU A 37 18.27 8.57 5.93
C GLU A 37 19.06 7.46 5.21
N GLY A 38 19.89 6.71 5.94
CA GLY A 38 20.58 5.54 5.42
C GLY A 38 19.59 4.44 4.94
N VAL A 39 18.61 4.10 5.77
CA VAL A 39 17.57 3.11 5.42
C VAL A 39 16.79 3.55 4.18
N ARG A 40 16.40 4.83 4.09
CA ARG A 40 15.70 5.39 2.92
C ARG A 40 16.52 5.25 1.65
N LYS A 41 17.80 5.60 1.71
CA LYS A 41 18.73 5.49 0.58
C LYS A 41 18.87 4.04 0.11
N GLU A 42 19.01 3.11 1.03
CA GLU A 42 19.11 1.68 0.71
C GLU A 42 17.82 1.16 0.08
N PHE A 43 16.65 1.53 0.62
CA PHE A 43 15.36 1.11 0.07
C PHE A 43 15.15 1.60 -1.37
N ARG A 44 15.66 2.78 -1.74
CA ARG A 44 15.60 3.29 -3.11
C ARG A 44 16.49 2.52 -4.09
N ILE A 45 17.64 2.05 -3.61
CA ILE A 45 18.67 1.41 -4.46
C ILE A 45 18.41 -0.10 -4.57
N GLN A 46 17.95 -0.73 -3.49
CA GLN A 46 17.75 -2.17 -3.44
C GLN A 46 16.29 -2.53 -3.79
N PRO A 47 16.07 -3.56 -4.63
CA PRO A 47 14.73 -3.99 -5.00
C PRO A 47 14.08 -4.85 -3.90
N VAL A 48 14.07 -4.37 -2.66
CA VAL A 48 13.43 -5.05 -1.53
C VAL A 48 11.97 -4.63 -1.37
N PRO A 49 11.06 -5.54 -1.02
CA PRO A 49 9.67 -5.22 -0.73
C PRO A 49 9.52 -4.25 0.45
N SER A 50 8.45 -3.46 0.45
CA SER A 50 8.17 -2.46 1.50
C SER A 50 8.03 -3.06 2.91
N TYR A 51 7.63 -4.31 3.01
CA TYR A 51 7.54 -5.06 4.28
C TYR A 51 8.89 -5.22 4.99
N TYR A 52 9.99 -5.18 4.24
CA TYR A 52 11.32 -5.19 4.83
C TYR A 52 11.60 -3.96 5.70
N LEU A 53 10.94 -2.83 5.40
CA LEU A 53 11.02 -1.63 6.22
C LEU A 53 10.49 -1.85 7.64
N GLU A 54 9.46 -2.67 7.82
CA GLU A 54 8.93 -3.03 9.14
C GLU A 54 10.03 -3.64 10.02
N LYS A 55 10.73 -4.60 9.46
CA LYS A 55 11.80 -5.32 10.15
C LYS A 55 13.00 -4.41 10.48
N ILE A 56 13.40 -3.54 9.55
CA ILE A 56 14.51 -2.60 9.77
C ILE A 56 14.12 -1.51 10.76
N LEU A 57 12.97 -0.87 10.56
CA LEU A 57 12.55 0.26 11.36
C LEU A 57 12.03 -0.15 12.74
N GLY A 58 11.68 -1.43 12.94
CA GLY A 58 11.08 -1.93 14.17
C GLY A 58 9.74 -1.27 14.47
N ARG A 59 8.98 -0.91 13.44
CA ARG A 59 7.70 -0.21 13.55
C ARG A 59 6.59 -1.02 12.91
N PRO A 60 5.34 -0.96 13.44
CA PRO A 60 4.19 -1.60 12.83
C PRO A 60 4.01 -1.18 11.36
N TYR A 61 3.67 -2.12 10.50
CA TYR A 61 3.52 -1.84 9.07
C TYR A 61 2.41 -0.82 8.78
N ALA A 62 1.30 -0.86 9.54
CA ALA A 62 0.25 0.17 9.45
C ALA A 62 0.80 1.58 9.75
N GLN A 63 1.73 1.69 10.70
CA GLN A 63 2.42 2.95 10.98
C GLN A 63 3.33 3.37 9.84
N ILE A 64 4.08 2.43 9.22
CA ILE A 64 4.93 2.72 8.05
C ILE A 64 4.07 3.24 6.90
N LEU A 65 2.94 2.61 6.61
CA LEU A 65 1.99 3.10 5.62
C LEU A 65 1.42 4.50 5.92
N SER A 66 1.37 4.90 7.20
CA SER A 66 0.92 6.24 7.58
C SER A 66 2.02 7.31 7.50
N PHE A 67 3.30 6.92 7.55
CA PHE A 67 4.45 7.82 7.34
C PHE A 67 4.72 8.17 5.88
N GLN A 68 3.89 7.74 4.97
CA GLN A 68 4.03 7.97 3.53
C GLN A 68 3.91 9.45 3.10
N ASN A 69 4.01 10.41 4.02
CA ASN A 69 4.29 11.81 3.68
C ASN A 69 5.73 12.02 3.17
N ASP A 70 6.49 10.94 3.04
CA ASP A 70 7.86 10.96 2.58
C ASP A 70 7.94 10.46 1.13
N PRO A 71 8.17 11.35 0.15
CA PRO A 71 8.21 11.00 -1.27
C PRO A 71 9.34 10.01 -1.62
N GLU A 72 10.18 9.65 -0.67
CA GLU A 72 11.25 8.68 -0.88
C GLU A 72 10.81 7.22 -0.61
N PHE A 73 9.69 7.00 0.09
CA PHE A 73 9.09 5.68 0.27
C PHE A 73 8.01 5.39 -0.77
N ILE A 74 8.41 5.33 -2.02
CA ILE A 74 7.51 5.01 -3.13
C ILE A 74 7.32 3.49 -3.20
N ILE A 75 6.07 3.04 -3.20
CA ILE A 75 5.70 1.65 -3.44
C ILE A 75 5.18 1.53 -4.87
N GLU A 76 5.86 0.74 -5.69
CA GLU A 76 5.38 0.44 -7.03
C GLU A 76 4.23 -0.57 -6.94
N LEU A 77 3.05 -0.20 -7.43
CA LEU A 77 1.88 -1.09 -7.44
C LEU A 77 1.91 -2.04 -8.63
N THR A 78 2.27 -1.52 -9.80
CA THR A 78 2.31 -2.28 -11.05
C THR A 78 3.39 -1.71 -11.98
N ILE A 79 3.53 -2.29 -13.16
CA ILE A 79 4.29 -1.71 -14.26
C ILE A 79 3.31 -1.19 -15.33
N PRO A 80 3.63 -0.09 -16.03
CA PRO A 80 2.77 0.47 -17.08
C PRO A 80 2.80 -0.42 -18.33
N ASN A 81 2.20 -1.62 -18.25
CA ASN A 81 2.16 -2.62 -19.30
C ASN A 81 0.79 -3.31 -19.31
N GLU A 82 0.03 -3.09 -20.37
CA GLU A 82 -1.33 -3.64 -20.52
C GLU A 82 -1.36 -5.18 -20.48
N GLN A 83 -0.34 -5.83 -21.03
CA GLN A 83 -0.26 -7.29 -21.02
C GLN A 83 -0.03 -7.83 -19.61
N PHE A 84 0.80 -7.13 -18.83
CA PHE A 84 1.03 -7.49 -17.42
C PHE A 84 -0.25 -7.32 -16.60
N GLU A 85 -0.92 -6.17 -16.73
CA GLU A 85 -2.20 -5.91 -16.06
C GLU A 85 -3.26 -6.93 -16.44
N LYS A 86 -3.37 -7.27 -17.74
CA LYS A 86 -4.26 -8.33 -18.20
C LYS A 86 -3.93 -9.67 -17.56
N GLY A 87 -2.65 -10.02 -17.45
CA GLY A 87 -2.21 -11.24 -16.76
C GLY A 87 -2.65 -11.28 -15.30
N LEU A 88 -2.54 -10.18 -14.57
CA LEU A 88 -3.01 -10.06 -13.18
C LEU A 88 -4.54 -10.20 -13.10
N PHE A 89 -5.27 -9.58 -14.01
CA PHE A 89 -6.73 -9.68 -14.09
C PHE A 89 -7.18 -11.10 -14.40
N ASP A 90 -6.52 -11.77 -15.35
CA ASP A 90 -6.79 -13.18 -15.70
C ASP A 90 -6.52 -14.12 -14.51
N ASN A 91 -5.45 -13.87 -13.75
CA ASN A 91 -5.17 -14.60 -12.51
C ASN A 91 -6.33 -14.45 -11.51
N PHE A 92 -6.76 -13.22 -11.29
CA PHE A 92 -7.85 -12.91 -10.37
C PHE A 92 -9.18 -13.56 -10.83
N GLU A 93 -9.58 -13.42 -12.10
CA GLU A 93 -10.85 -13.96 -12.59
C GLU A 93 -10.91 -15.49 -12.48
N LYS A 94 -9.82 -16.19 -12.79
CA LYS A 94 -9.72 -17.65 -12.74
C LYS A 94 -9.53 -18.21 -11.31
N ALA A 95 -9.23 -17.35 -10.34
CA ALA A 95 -9.02 -17.80 -8.97
C ALA A 95 -10.31 -18.27 -8.31
N GLU A 96 -10.26 -19.41 -7.65
CA GLU A 96 -11.30 -19.86 -6.70
C GLU A 96 -11.01 -19.37 -5.28
N HIS A 97 -9.73 -19.16 -4.98
CA HIS A 97 -9.21 -18.82 -3.66
C HIS A 97 -8.36 -17.56 -3.73
N LEU A 98 -8.52 -16.70 -2.74
CA LEU A 98 -7.70 -15.50 -2.55
C LEU A 98 -7.04 -15.53 -1.17
N VAL A 99 -5.79 -15.08 -1.12
CA VAL A 99 -5.10 -14.75 0.13
C VAL A 99 -4.70 -13.29 0.03
N PHE A 100 -4.99 -12.51 1.06
CA PHE A 100 -4.66 -11.09 1.09
C PHE A 100 -3.43 -10.84 1.94
N ASP A 101 -2.60 -9.89 1.50
CA ASP A 101 -1.59 -9.32 2.36
C ASP A 101 -2.16 -8.23 3.28
N TYR A 102 -1.35 -7.75 4.19
CA TYR A 102 -1.77 -6.74 5.16
C TYR A 102 -2.07 -5.38 4.49
N ALA A 103 -1.22 -4.95 3.55
CA ALA A 103 -1.38 -3.67 2.89
C ALA A 103 -2.66 -3.59 2.07
N SER A 104 -2.97 -4.63 1.29
CA SER A 104 -4.18 -4.69 0.47
C SER A 104 -5.45 -4.64 1.33
N LEU A 105 -5.46 -5.33 2.48
CA LEU A 105 -6.58 -5.25 3.43
C LEU A 105 -6.74 -3.86 4.03
N LEU A 106 -5.64 -3.20 4.42
CA LEU A 106 -5.67 -1.84 4.94
C LEU A 106 -6.11 -0.83 3.88
N ASN A 107 -5.70 -1.01 2.62
CA ASN A 107 -6.13 -0.16 1.51
C ASN A 107 -7.64 -0.29 1.28
N LEU A 108 -8.16 -1.51 1.21
CA LEU A 108 -9.62 -1.74 1.09
C LEU A 108 -10.39 -1.22 2.31
N SER A 109 -9.81 -1.28 3.49
CA SER A 109 -10.39 -0.69 4.70
C SER A 109 -10.48 0.83 4.61
N LYS A 110 -9.39 1.50 4.18
CA LYS A 110 -9.38 2.96 3.98
C LYS A 110 -10.45 3.42 3.00
N MET A 111 -10.60 2.69 1.89
CA MET A 111 -11.59 2.96 0.84
C MET A 111 -13.03 2.59 1.26
N ASN A 112 -13.22 1.98 2.45
CA ASN A 112 -14.50 1.46 2.92
C ASN A 112 -15.11 0.38 1.99
N LEU A 113 -14.25 -0.45 1.39
CA LEU A 113 -14.63 -1.46 0.39
C LEU A 113 -14.58 -2.91 0.91
N LEU A 114 -14.19 -3.14 2.16
CA LEU A 114 -14.09 -4.49 2.75
C LEU A 114 -15.40 -5.29 2.59
N GLY A 115 -16.56 -4.67 2.80
CA GLY A 115 -17.86 -5.33 2.67
C GLY A 115 -18.18 -5.84 1.25
N HIS A 116 -17.48 -5.37 0.22
CA HIS A 116 -17.64 -5.90 -1.13
C HIS A 116 -16.86 -7.20 -1.35
N LEU A 117 -15.93 -7.55 -0.46
CA LEU A 117 -15.20 -8.82 -0.55
C LEU A 117 -16.14 -10.02 -0.47
N ASP A 118 -17.19 -9.94 0.32
CA ASP A 118 -18.20 -11.00 0.48
C ASP A 118 -18.96 -11.28 -0.84
N ARG A 119 -18.94 -10.32 -1.79
CA ARG A 119 -19.58 -10.45 -3.13
C ARG A 119 -18.69 -11.12 -4.17
N LEU A 120 -17.40 -11.32 -3.88
CA LEU A 120 -16.43 -11.84 -4.88
C LEU A 120 -16.72 -13.27 -5.30
N ALA A 121 -17.60 -13.99 -4.60
CA ALA A 121 -17.90 -15.41 -4.81
C ALA A 121 -16.63 -16.29 -4.84
N LYS A 122 -15.60 -15.88 -4.12
CA LYS A 122 -14.31 -16.53 -3.97
C LYS A 122 -14.08 -16.82 -2.48
N LYS A 123 -13.43 -17.94 -2.18
CA LYS A 123 -13.02 -18.21 -0.80
C LYS A 123 -11.82 -17.34 -0.42
N ILE A 124 -11.93 -16.59 0.64
CA ILE A 124 -10.88 -15.69 1.13
C ILE A 124 -10.24 -16.32 2.34
N TYR A 125 -8.91 -16.31 2.36
CA TYR A 125 -8.11 -16.87 3.44
C TYR A 125 -7.15 -15.83 3.99
N ILE A 126 -6.91 -15.92 5.30
CA ILE A 126 -5.92 -15.13 6.04
C ILE A 126 -5.17 -16.10 6.94
N SER A 127 -3.85 -15.95 7.09
CA SER A 127 -3.09 -16.72 8.08
C SER A 127 -3.43 -16.24 9.49
N GLU A 128 -3.44 -17.15 10.46
CA GLU A 128 -3.64 -16.82 11.87
C GLU A 128 -2.59 -15.79 12.32
N THR A 129 -1.34 -15.97 11.93
CA THR A 129 -0.26 -15.05 12.26
C THR A 129 -0.49 -13.62 11.73
N LEU A 130 -1.12 -13.45 10.55
CA LEU A 130 -1.56 -12.13 10.07
C LEU A 130 -2.74 -11.59 10.90
N PHE A 131 -3.69 -12.43 11.25
CA PHE A 131 -4.81 -12.05 12.10
C PHE A 131 -4.34 -11.54 13.47
N ASP A 132 -3.42 -12.28 14.11
CA ASP A 132 -2.81 -11.89 15.39
C ASP A 132 -1.98 -10.62 15.27
N LYS A 133 -1.27 -10.42 14.16
CA LYS A 133 -0.54 -9.20 13.84
C LYS A 133 -1.48 -7.99 13.81
N ILE A 134 -2.60 -8.09 13.11
CA ILE A 134 -3.60 -7.01 13.01
C ILE A 134 -4.16 -6.69 14.41
N GLN A 135 -4.45 -7.70 15.22
CA GLN A 135 -4.91 -7.53 16.60
C GLN A 135 -3.87 -6.82 17.46
N SER A 136 -2.63 -7.26 17.40
CA SER A 136 -1.52 -6.69 18.17
C SER A 136 -1.27 -5.22 17.80
N GLU A 137 -1.31 -4.89 16.51
CA GLU A 137 -1.14 -3.51 16.06
C GLU A 137 -2.30 -2.61 16.47
N LEU A 138 -3.55 -3.11 16.46
CA LEU A 138 -4.70 -2.36 16.95
C LEU A 138 -4.58 -1.99 18.43
N LEU A 139 -3.96 -2.86 19.24
CA LEU A 139 -3.75 -2.57 20.67
C LEU A 139 -2.67 -1.52 20.91
N THR A 140 -1.72 -1.37 19.98
CA THR A 140 -0.57 -0.47 20.12
C THR A 140 -0.71 0.83 19.35
N PHE A 141 -1.52 0.81 18.28
CA PHE A 141 -1.64 1.92 17.34
C PHE A 141 -3.11 2.15 16.95
N GLU A 142 -3.72 3.15 17.57
CA GLU A 142 -5.13 3.45 17.33
C GLU A 142 -5.31 4.17 15.98
N GLN A 143 -5.75 3.42 14.97
CA GLN A 143 -6.07 3.92 13.63
C GLN A 143 -7.45 3.41 13.19
N GLU A 144 -8.25 4.29 12.62
CA GLU A 144 -9.63 3.96 12.26
C GLU A 144 -9.71 2.86 11.18
N ASP A 145 -8.82 2.92 10.18
CA ASP A 145 -8.75 1.91 9.12
C ASP A 145 -8.45 0.51 9.69
N LEU A 146 -7.52 0.45 10.66
CA LEU A 146 -7.16 -0.79 11.34
C LEU A 146 -8.31 -1.33 12.18
N ARG A 147 -9.05 -0.44 12.86
CA ARG A 147 -10.24 -0.83 13.64
C ARG A 147 -11.36 -1.36 12.73
N ARG A 148 -11.61 -0.71 11.57
CA ARG A 148 -12.57 -1.19 10.58
C ARG A 148 -12.17 -2.55 10.03
N LEU A 149 -10.89 -2.74 9.68
CA LEU A 149 -10.36 -4.01 9.23
C LEU A 149 -10.59 -5.11 10.27
N TRP A 150 -10.19 -4.86 11.52
CA TRP A 150 -10.38 -5.83 12.60
C TRP A 150 -11.83 -6.25 12.79
N ASN A 151 -12.75 -5.27 12.83
CA ASN A 151 -14.17 -5.55 12.98
C ASN A 151 -14.72 -6.38 11.82
N PHE A 152 -14.29 -6.08 10.60
CA PHE A 152 -14.65 -6.85 9.41
C PHE A 152 -14.16 -8.29 9.50
N LEU A 153 -12.89 -8.51 9.81
CA LEU A 153 -12.32 -9.86 9.92
C LEU A 153 -13.04 -10.74 10.96
N ARG A 154 -13.50 -10.14 12.05
CA ARG A 154 -14.26 -10.85 13.10
C ARG A 154 -15.70 -11.14 12.73
N SER A 155 -16.31 -10.35 11.88
CA SER A 155 -17.73 -10.45 11.54
C SER A 155 -18.00 -11.14 10.21
N SER A 156 -17.05 -11.15 9.27
CA SER A 156 -17.20 -11.79 7.97
C SER A 156 -17.26 -13.32 8.11
N LYS A 157 -18.22 -13.90 7.41
CA LYS A 157 -18.38 -15.36 7.33
C LYS A 157 -17.62 -15.99 6.16
N GLU A 158 -17.21 -15.17 5.22
CA GLU A 158 -16.53 -15.58 3.99
C GLU A 158 -15.01 -15.69 4.16
N ILE A 159 -14.46 -15.06 5.21
CA ILE A 159 -13.03 -15.12 5.50
C ILE A 159 -12.73 -16.31 6.41
N LYS A 160 -11.75 -17.10 5.99
CA LYS A 160 -11.26 -18.25 6.74
C LYS A 160 -9.87 -17.96 7.29
N ILE A 161 -9.72 -18.14 8.59
CA ILE A 161 -8.43 -18.06 9.28
C ILE A 161 -7.84 -19.48 9.31
N GLU A 162 -6.58 -19.62 8.88
CA GLU A 162 -5.87 -20.90 8.80
C GLU A 162 -4.59 -20.85 9.63
N GLU A 163 -4.34 -21.91 10.40
CA GLU A 163 -3.28 -21.98 11.43
C GLU A 163 -2.03 -22.74 10.95
N THR A 164 -2.19 -23.68 10.03
CA THR A 164 -1.11 -24.60 9.66
C THR A 164 -0.90 -24.68 8.16
N PHE A 165 0.37 -24.73 7.73
CA PHE A 165 0.77 -24.74 6.34
C PHE A 165 1.78 -25.86 6.07
N LYS A 166 1.62 -26.54 4.94
CA LYS A 166 2.47 -27.66 4.50
C LYS A 166 3.52 -27.24 3.50
N SER A 167 3.23 -26.22 2.69
CA SER A 167 4.13 -25.77 1.64
C SER A 167 5.40 -25.15 2.19
N LEU A 168 6.51 -25.40 1.49
CA LEU A 168 7.79 -24.76 1.73
C LEU A 168 8.03 -23.72 0.65
N LEU A 169 8.62 -22.60 1.03
CA LEU A 169 9.13 -21.59 0.11
C LEU A 169 10.57 -21.96 -0.28
N ARG A 170 10.97 -21.63 -1.52
CA ARG A 170 12.27 -22.00 -2.09
C ARG A 170 13.35 -20.96 -1.81
N GLY A 171 12.97 -19.73 -1.51
CA GLY A 171 13.93 -18.64 -1.30
C GLY A 171 14.84 -18.91 -0.10
N GLU A 172 16.15 -18.73 -0.29
CA GLU A 172 17.11 -18.75 0.79
C GLU A 172 16.92 -17.52 1.68
N LYS A 173 17.04 -17.72 3.00
CA LYS A 173 16.99 -16.63 4.00
C LYS A 173 15.68 -15.81 4.02
N ILE A 174 14.57 -16.41 3.65
CA ILE A 174 13.25 -15.76 3.68
C ILE A 174 12.97 -15.21 5.08
N ASP A 175 13.32 -15.97 6.13
CA ASP A 175 13.15 -15.58 7.54
C ASP A 175 14.01 -14.37 7.93
N GLU A 176 15.09 -14.09 7.18
CA GLU A 176 15.89 -12.88 7.39
C GLU A 176 15.22 -11.63 6.74
N LEU A 177 14.43 -11.83 5.69
CA LEU A 177 13.81 -10.76 4.91
C LEU A 177 12.42 -10.39 5.38
N PHE A 178 11.61 -11.39 5.74
CA PHE A 178 10.20 -11.20 6.06
C PHE A 178 9.86 -11.66 7.46
N ASP A 179 8.80 -11.08 8.02
CA ASP A 179 8.20 -11.53 9.28
C ASP A 179 7.33 -12.78 9.07
N GLU A 180 7.13 -13.54 10.12
CA GLU A 180 6.43 -14.82 10.12
C GLU A 180 5.03 -14.73 9.49
N TRP A 181 4.27 -13.70 9.79
CA TRP A 181 2.93 -13.50 9.26
C TRP A 181 2.88 -13.42 7.73
N LEU A 182 3.91 -12.81 7.10
CA LEU A 182 3.98 -12.74 5.64
C LEU A 182 4.42 -14.07 5.03
N ILE A 183 5.38 -14.75 5.68
CA ILE A 183 5.83 -16.09 5.29
C ILE A 183 4.67 -17.08 5.32
N ASP A 184 3.88 -17.07 6.38
CA ASP A 184 2.73 -17.95 6.54
C ASP A 184 1.63 -17.62 5.54
N SER A 185 1.39 -16.35 5.26
CA SER A 185 0.45 -15.95 4.21
C SER A 185 0.89 -16.43 2.82
N MET A 186 2.19 -16.42 2.51
CA MET A 186 2.74 -16.99 1.27
C MET A 186 2.59 -18.51 1.20
N LYS A 187 2.90 -19.23 2.31
CA LYS A 187 2.70 -20.67 2.40
C LYS A 187 1.22 -21.03 2.22
N LEU A 188 0.32 -20.27 2.85
CA LEU A 188 -1.11 -20.43 2.74
C LEU A 188 -1.58 -20.29 1.29
N ALA A 189 -1.10 -19.27 0.56
CA ALA A 189 -1.43 -19.08 -0.84
C ALA A 189 -0.98 -20.27 -1.69
N LYS A 190 0.20 -20.82 -1.41
CA LYS A 190 0.75 -22.00 -2.10
C LYS A 190 -0.07 -23.27 -1.79
N ASP A 191 -0.44 -23.50 -0.54
CA ASP A 191 -1.25 -24.65 -0.11
C ASP A 191 -2.65 -24.64 -0.72
N LYS A 192 -3.28 -23.48 -0.82
CA LYS A 192 -4.64 -23.33 -1.37
C LYS A 192 -4.65 -23.14 -2.90
N ILE A 193 -3.50 -23.09 -3.56
CA ILE A 193 -3.37 -22.70 -4.98
C ILE A 193 -4.12 -21.38 -5.22
N ALA A 194 -4.00 -20.47 -4.25
CA ALA A 194 -4.71 -19.20 -4.24
C ALA A 194 -3.94 -18.12 -5.01
N VAL A 195 -4.67 -17.09 -5.46
CA VAL A 195 -4.06 -15.86 -5.91
C VAL A 195 -3.80 -14.98 -4.68
N PHE A 196 -2.55 -14.53 -4.55
CA PHE A 196 -2.12 -13.65 -3.48
C PHE A 196 -2.37 -12.19 -3.89
N VAL A 197 -3.17 -11.47 -3.10
CA VAL A 197 -3.46 -10.05 -3.33
C VAL A 197 -2.41 -9.22 -2.61
N VAL A 198 -1.61 -8.47 -3.36
CA VAL A 198 -0.45 -7.74 -2.84
C VAL A 198 -0.25 -6.41 -3.57
N ASP A 199 -0.05 -5.33 -2.80
CA ASP A 199 0.10 -3.98 -3.33
C ASP A 199 1.57 -3.51 -3.39
N ASP A 200 2.51 -4.45 -3.45
CA ASP A 200 3.93 -4.20 -3.64
C ASP A 200 4.46 -5.02 -4.82
N LEU A 201 4.83 -4.36 -5.91
CA LEU A 201 5.33 -5.02 -7.12
C LEU A 201 6.58 -5.85 -6.87
N ARG A 202 7.44 -5.43 -5.94
CA ARG A 202 8.67 -6.17 -5.59
C ARG A 202 8.32 -7.49 -4.91
N LEU A 203 7.34 -7.45 -3.98
CA LEU A 203 6.82 -8.67 -3.37
C LEU A 203 6.08 -9.53 -4.41
N LEU A 204 5.28 -8.94 -5.30
CA LEU A 204 4.61 -9.67 -6.37
C LEU A 204 5.61 -10.45 -7.26
N ARG A 205 6.74 -9.81 -7.61
CA ARG A 205 7.80 -10.49 -8.37
C ARG A 205 8.42 -11.65 -7.60
N PHE A 206 8.62 -11.48 -6.30
CA PHE A 206 9.09 -12.56 -5.43
C PHE A 206 8.08 -13.72 -5.41
N LEU A 207 6.79 -13.46 -5.25
CA LEU A 207 5.74 -14.47 -5.27
C LEU A 207 5.74 -15.27 -6.57
N LEU A 208 5.92 -14.60 -7.73
CA LEU A 208 6.01 -15.26 -9.02
C LEU A 208 7.23 -16.21 -9.10
N SER A 209 8.35 -15.88 -8.45
CA SER A 209 9.52 -16.78 -8.37
C SER A 209 9.26 -18.01 -7.49
N GLU A 210 8.30 -17.94 -6.59
CA GLU A 210 7.83 -19.03 -5.73
C GLU A 210 6.66 -19.83 -6.34
N ASP A 211 6.33 -19.60 -7.62
CA ASP A 211 5.19 -20.18 -8.33
C ASP A 211 3.82 -19.79 -7.71
N ILE A 212 3.76 -18.68 -6.98
CA ILE A 212 2.52 -18.14 -6.41
C ILE A 212 1.97 -17.07 -7.35
N LYS A 213 0.73 -17.27 -7.83
CA LYS A 213 0.04 -16.28 -8.64
C LYS A 213 -0.35 -15.09 -7.78
N GLY A 214 -0.24 -13.89 -8.34
CA GLY A 214 -0.61 -12.67 -7.62
C GLY A 214 -1.51 -11.76 -8.44
N CYS A 215 -2.17 -10.85 -7.73
CA CYS A 215 -2.82 -9.66 -8.26
C CYS A 215 -2.69 -8.53 -7.23
N ASN A 216 -3.26 -7.36 -7.50
CA ASN A 216 -3.22 -6.22 -6.58
C ASN A 216 -4.61 -5.62 -6.34
N THR A 217 -4.72 -4.70 -5.39
CA THR A 217 -5.99 -4.03 -5.06
C THR A 217 -6.60 -3.31 -6.26
N HIS A 218 -5.79 -2.73 -7.15
CA HIS A 218 -6.32 -2.10 -8.37
C HIS A 218 -7.10 -3.08 -9.25
N ILE A 219 -6.63 -4.31 -9.39
CA ILE A 219 -7.35 -5.38 -10.14
C ILE A 219 -8.70 -5.69 -9.48
N ILE A 220 -8.76 -5.72 -8.16
CA ILE A 220 -10.01 -5.92 -7.42
C ILE A 220 -10.97 -4.75 -7.65
N LEU A 221 -10.48 -3.52 -7.57
CA LEU A 221 -11.28 -2.31 -7.86
C LEU A 221 -11.85 -2.35 -9.28
N LYS A 222 -11.02 -2.74 -10.26
CA LYS A 222 -11.45 -2.89 -11.66
C LYS A 222 -12.53 -3.96 -11.81
N ALA A 223 -12.40 -5.09 -11.12
CA ALA A 223 -13.42 -6.14 -11.12
C ALA A 223 -14.72 -5.66 -10.45
N MET A 224 -14.65 -4.95 -9.32
CA MET A 224 -15.81 -4.37 -8.65
C MET A 224 -16.53 -3.35 -9.55
N ARG A 225 -15.78 -2.50 -10.27
CA ARG A 225 -16.33 -1.54 -11.23
C ARG A 225 -17.01 -2.26 -12.40
N THR A 226 -16.35 -3.26 -12.99
CA THR A 226 -16.90 -4.04 -14.12
C THR A 226 -18.19 -4.78 -13.74
N LYS A 227 -18.32 -5.19 -12.49
CA LYS A 227 -19.52 -5.84 -11.94
C LYS A 227 -20.55 -4.83 -11.38
N GLU A 228 -20.32 -3.53 -11.56
CA GLU A 228 -21.20 -2.44 -11.10
C GLU A 228 -21.45 -2.46 -9.57
N TRP A 229 -20.50 -3.00 -8.79
CA TRP A 229 -20.58 -2.97 -7.32
C TRP A 229 -20.11 -1.63 -6.74
N ILE A 230 -19.26 -0.94 -7.48
CA ILE A 230 -18.86 0.44 -7.25
C ILE A 230 -19.08 1.24 -8.54
N ASP A 231 -19.46 2.48 -8.41
CA ASP A 231 -19.60 3.39 -9.53
C ASP A 231 -18.24 3.99 -9.96
N ASP A 232 -18.24 4.71 -11.07
CA ASP A 232 -17.04 5.36 -11.61
C ASP A 232 -16.45 6.36 -10.62
N LYS A 233 -17.29 7.08 -9.88
CA LYS A 233 -16.83 8.04 -8.87
C LYS A 233 -16.09 7.32 -7.74
N MET A 234 -16.68 6.27 -7.19
CA MET A 234 -16.05 5.51 -6.11
C MET A 234 -14.74 4.84 -6.56
N TYR A 235 -14.72 4.32 -7.80
CA TYR A 235 -13.48 3.79 -8.38
C TYR A 235 -12.39 4.88 -8.46
N SER A 236 -12.71 6.05 -9.02
CA SER A 236 -11.75 7.16 -9.14
C SER A 236 -11.23 7.63 -7.79
N LEU A 237 -12.10 7.78 -6.78
CA LEU A 237 -11.71 8.15 -5.43
C LEU A 237 -10.79 7.11 -4.79
N SER A 238 -11.06 5.82 -5.03
CA SER A 238 -10.20 4.73 -4.55
C SER A 238 -8.80 4.78 -5.17
N ILE A 239 -8.69 5.13 -6.45
CA ILE A 239 -7.39 5.39 -7.10
C ILE A 239 -6.68 6.57 -6.42
N GLY A 240 -7.41 7.64 -6.11
CA GLY A 240 -6.90 8.78 -5.35
C GLY A 240 -6.38 8.38 -3.96
N ASP A 241 -7.09 7.51 -3.25
CA ASP A 241 -6.69 7.00 -1.93
C ASP A 241 -5.39 6.18 -1.99
N LEU A 242 -5.19 5.39 -3.07
CA LEU A 242 -3.93 4.70 -3.31
C LEU A 242 -2.80 5.70 -3.61
N ALA A 243 -3.07 6.72 -4.44
CA ALA A 243 -2.08 7.76 -4.73
C ALA A 243 -1.67 8.53 -3.47
N GLU A 244 -2.60 8.85 -2.58
CA GLU A 244 -2.33 9.49 -1.29
C GLU A 244 -1.41 8.65 -0.40
N ARG A 245 -1.41 7.32 -0.57
CA ARG A 245 -0.47 6.39 0.08
C ARG A 245 0.81 6.15 -0.72
N PHE A 246 1.15 7.04 -1.65
CA PHE A 246 2.37 6.98 -2.48
C PHE A 246 2.54 5.72 -3.32
N TYR A 247 1.45 5.02 -3.62
CA TYR A 247 1.51 4.01 -4.66
C TYR A 247 1.73 4.65 -6.03
N THR A 248 2.67 4.12 -6.78
CA THR A 248 3.04 4.62 -8.10
C THR A 248 2.66 3.65 -9.21
N PHE A 249 2.69 4.15 -10.45
CA PHE A 249 2.23 3.43 -11.64
C PHE A 249 0.78 2.97 -11.54
N LEU A 250 -0.06 3.79 -10.85
CA LEU A 250 -1.50 3.58 -10.81
C LEU A 250 -2.09 3.81 -12.20
N PRO A 251 -2.85 2.87 -12.76
CA PRO A 251 -3.60 3.12 -13.97
C PRO A 251 -4.79 4.06 -13.68
N PHE A 252 -4.82 5.23 -14.30
CA PHE A 252 -5.93 6.18 -14.19
C PHE A 252 -6.10 6.96 -15.48
N SER A 253 -7.29 7.50 -15.68
CA SER A 253 -7.68 8.32 -16.83
C SER A 253 -7.82 9.80 -16.44
N GLY A 254 -7.99 10.65 -17.46
CA GLY A 254 -8.33 12.06 -17.21
C GLY A 254 -9.70 12.25 -16.56
N ASP A 255 -10.63 11.33 -16.78
CA ASP A 255 -11.93 11.31 -16.11
C ASP A 255 -11.77 10.99 -14.62
N ASP A 256 -10.89 10.03 -14.26
CA ASP A 256 -10.61 9.69 -12.86
C ASP A 256 -9.99 10.89 -12.12
N LEU A 257 -8.96 11.51 -12.71
CA LEU A 257 -8.34 12.70 -12.13
C LEU A 257 -9.36 13.84 -11.96
N PHE A 258 -10.23 14.04 -12.94
CA PHE A 258 -11.29 15.04 -12.88
C PHE A 258 -12.27 14.78 -11.73
N GLN A 259 -12.73 13.54 -11.54
CA GLN A 259 -13.63 13.17 -10.44
C GLN A 259 -12.99 13.45 -9.07
N ILE A 260 -11.71 13.09 -8.90
CA ILE A 260 -10.96 13.36 -7.66
C ILE A 260 -10.88 14.86 -7.38
N VAL A 261 -10.49 15.64 -8.40
CA VAL A 261 -10.37 17.11 -8.26
C VAL A 261 -11.70 17.77 -7.94
N MET A 262 -12.80 17.30 -8.53
CA MET A 262 -14.14 17.84 -8.24
C MET A 262 -14.60 17.50 -6.82
N GLU A 263 -14.32 16.29 -6.33
CA GLU A 263 -14.58 15.90 -4.95
C GLU A 263 -13.78 16.76 -3.96
N ASP A 264 -12.55 17.05 -4.30
CA ASP A 264 -11.65 17.92 -3.52
C ASP A 264 -11.95 19.42 -3.70
N LYS A 265 -13.12 19.77 -4.27
CA LYS A 265 -13.59 21.13 -4.51
C LYS A 265 -12.61 21.97 -5.34
N SER A 266 -12.10 21.38 -6.40
CA SER A 266 -11.11 21.96 -7.33
C SER A 266 -9.78 22.34 -6.65
N LYS A 267 -9.52 21.87 -5.42
CA LYS A 267 -8.24 22.11 -4.74
C LYS A 267 -7.20 21.08 -5.17
N ILE A 268 -5.93 21.52 -5.17
CA ILE A 268 -4.80 20.60 -5.28
C ILE A 268 -4.62 19.92 -3.92
N THR A 269 -4.87 18.63 -3.88
CA THR A 269 -4.70 17.78 -2.69
C THR A 269 -3.54 16.81 -2.88
N LEU A 270 -3.15 16.07 -1.86
CA LEU A 270 -2.13 15.03 -1.99
C LEU A 270 -2.52 13.98 -3.04
N ARG A 271 -3.81 13.61 -3.13
CA ARG A 271 -4.32 12.66 -4.12
C ARG A 271 -4.02 13.12 -5.54
N SER A 272 -4.49 14.31 -5.90
CA SER A 272 -4.31 14.87 -7.24
C SER A 272 -2.86 15.19 -7.54
N TYR A 273 -2.11 15.72 -6.56
CA TYR A 273 -0.68 16.01 -6.68
C TYR A 273 0.11 14.74 -7.04
N HIS A 274 -0.07 13.65 -6.29
CA HIS A 274 0.66 12.42 -6.55
C HIS A 274 0.26 11.75 -7.87
N LEU A 275 -1.01 11.79 -8.26
CA LEU A 275 -1.45 11.28 -9.55
C LEU A 275 -0.79 12.03 -10.71
N ILE A 276 -0.73 13.35 -10.65
CA ILE A 276 -0.08 14.14 -11.70
C ILE A 276 1.43 13.85 -11.71
N ASN A 277 2.08 13.83 -10.56
CA ASN A 277 3.52 13.55 -10.49
C ASN A 277 3.89 12.18 -11.07
N GLN A 278 3.03 11.17 -10.95
CA GLN A 278 3.27 9.86 -11.56
C GLN A 278 3.39 9.92 -13.08
N LEU A 279 2.73 10.87 -13.73
CA LEU A 279 2.82 11.05 -15.17
C LEU A 279 4.22 11.49 -15.64
N PHE A 280 5.02 12.05 -14.73
CA PHE A 280 6.40 12.49 -14.98
C PHE A 280 7.45 11.48 -14.51
N LEU A 281 7.06 10.36 -13.92
CA LEU A 281 8.03 9.36 -13.49
C LEU A 281 8.74 8.70 -14.69
N PRO A 282 10.04 8.35 -14.55
CA PRO A 282 10.73 7.57 -15.56
C PRO A 282 9.99 6.25 -15.83
N GLY A 283 9.70 5.98 -17.09
CA GLY A 283 8.93 4.80 -17.49
C GLY A 283 7.44 5.05 -17.71
N SER A 284 6.91 6.24 -17.38
CA SER A 284 5.58 6.65 -17.85
C SER A 284 5.59 6.79 -19.38
N ILE A 285 4.54 6.29 -20.02
CA ILE A 285 4.41 6.40 -21.48
C ILE A 285 3.95 7.82 -21.80
N ALA A 286 4.72 8.58 -22.57
CA ALA A 286 4.42 9.97 -22.95
C ALA A 286 3.01 10.13 -23.57
N ASP A 287 2.56 9.17 -24.36
CA ASP A 287 1.20 9.16 -24.93
C ASP A 287 0.11 9.07 -23.84
N SER A 288 0.37 8.33 -22.76
CA SER A 288 -0.55 8.23 -21.63
C SER A 288 -0.66 9.56 -20.89
N PHE A 289 0.48 10.25 -20.67
CA PHE A 289 0.49 11.58 -20.08
C PHE A 289 -0.39 12.54 -20.88
N THR A 290 -0.12 12.68 -22.19
CA THR A 290 -0.85 13.62 -23.05
C THR A 290 -2.35 13.31 -23.05
N LYS A 291 -2.74 12.04 -23.18
CA LYS A 291 -4.16 11.63 -23.17
C LYS A 291 -4.86 11.96 -21.86
N VAL A 292 -4.23 11.62 -20.74
CA VAL A 292 -4.79 11.86 -19.40
C VAL A 292 -4.92 13.36 -19.15
N PHE A 293 -3.85 14.11 -19.39
CA PHE A 293 -3.81 15.54 -19.08
C PHE A 293 -4.72 16.36 -19.98
N VAL A 294 -4.72 16.12 -21.30
CA VAL A 294 -5.61 16.81 -22.25
C VAL A 294 -7.08 16.53 -21.91
N LYS A 295 -7.43 15.28 -21.62
CA LYS A 295 -8.79 14.93 -21.23
C LYS A 295 -9.20 15.60 -19.92
N PHE A 296 -8.34 15.62 -18.90
CA PHE A 296 -8.56 16.30 -17.63
C PHE A 296 -8.80 17.80 -17.83
N ILE A 297 -7.94 18.48 -18.60
CA ILE A 297 -8.07 19.92 -18.90
C ILE A 297 -9.37 20.21 -19.65
N ASP A 298 -9.72 19.40 -20.67
CA ASP A 298 -10.98 19.56 -21.43
C ASP A 298 -12.19 19.50 -20.47
N LEU A 299 -12.22 18.53 -19.55
CA LEU A 299 -13.29 18.40 -18.56
C LEU A 299 -13.32 19.59 -17.60
N LEU A 300 -12.16 20.00 -17.07
CA LEU A 300 -12.06 21.12 -16.15
C LEU A 300 -12.54 22.43 -16.80
N TRP A 301 -12.27 22.63 -18.11
CA TRP A 301 -12.74 23.82 -18.84
C TRP A 301 -14.23 23.86 -19.08
N LYS A 302 -14.88 22.70 -19.19
CA LYS A 302 -16.33 22.58 -19.36
C LYS A 302 -17.12 22.81 -18.08
N THR A 303 -16.44 22.78 -16.92
CA THR A 303 -17.10 23.07 -15.65
C THR A 303 -17.23 24.55 -15.38
N GLY A 304 -18.20 24.93 -14.55
CA GLY A 304 -18.37 26.30 -14.04
C GLY A 304 -17.37 26.71 -12.95
N SER A 305 -16.26 25.98 -12.77
CA SER A 305 -15.22 26.33 -11.78
C SER A 305 -14.62 27.70 -12.04
N LEU A 306 -14.20 28.39 -10.97
CA LEU A 306 -13.64 29.74 -11.05
C LEU A 306 -12.38 29.77 -11.94
N PRO A 307 -12.20 30.84 -12.74
CA PRO A 307 -11.03 30.99 -13.60
C PRO A 307 -9.70 30.85 -12.85
N GLU A 308 -9.63 31.32 -11.60
CA GLU A 308 -8.45 31.24 -10.74
C GLU A 308 -8.04 29.80 -10.41
N ASP A 309 -9.02 28.91 -10.19
CA ASP A 309 -8.75 27.49 -9.92
C ASP A 309 -8.22 26.79 -11.19
N LYS A 310 -8.75 27.15 -12.36
CA LYS A 310 -8.26 26.64 -13.66
C LYS A 310 -6.82 27.04 -13.92
N VAL A 311 -6.45 28.30 -13.64
CA VAL A 311 -5.08 28.79 -13.79
C VAL A 311 -4.10 28.08 -12.88
N LYS A 312 -4.48 27.77 -11.64
CA LYS A 312 -3.63 26.98 -10.72
C LYS A 312 -3.28 25.61 -11.30
N TRP A 313 -4.23 24.94 -11.94
CA TRP A 313 -4.00 23.64 -12.57
C TRP A 313 -3.12 23.70 -13.82
N LEU A 314 -3.06 24.83 -14.52
CA LEU A 314 -2.16 25.02 -15.65
C LEU A 314 -0.73 25.40 -15.25
N SER A 315 -0.55 25.93 -14.03
CA SER A 315 0.78 26.32 -13.51
C SER A 315 1.46 25.19 -12.75
N PHE A 316 0.83 24.03 -12.67
CA PHE A 316 1.35 22.82 -12.08
C PHE A 316 2.24 22.08 -13.07
#